data_a1284434e1356818778f509af6f9dadd
#
_entry.id   a1284434e1356818778f509af6f9dadd
#
_cell.length_a   1.000
_cell.length_b   1.000
_cell.length_c   1.000
_cell.angle_alpha   90.00
_cell.angle_beta   90.00
_cell.angle_gamma   90.00
#
_symmetry.space_group_name_H-M   'P 1'
#
loop_
_entity.id
_entity.type
_entity.pdbx_description
1 polymer ?
#
loop_
_entity_poly.entity_id
_entity_poly.type
_entity_poly.pdbx_seq_one_letter_code
_entity_poly.pdbx_strand_id
1 'polypeptide(L)'
;MALVMGFGDVGKGSAQSLRGLGAIVKVAEVDPICALQAAMEGYSVVTLEDVVEDIDIFVTATGNYQVITHSNLVKMKDEAIVCNIGHFDNEIDVASLKDYPWENIKPQVDHITLPSGNKIILLAEGRLVNLGCATGHPSFVMSNSFTNQVLAQIELFNKSEKYAKEVLSLIHI
;
A
#
# COMPACT_ATOMS: atom_id res chain seq x y z
N MET A 1 7.61 -15.21 -1.42
CA MET A 1 6.79 -14.54 -2.46
C MET A 1 6.10 -13.31 -1.89
N ALA A 2 5.90 -12.28 -2.70
CA ALA A 2 5.17 -11.08 -2.30
C ALA A 2 3.98 -10.85 -3.23
N LEU A 3 2.86 -10.36 -2.68
CA LEU A 3 1.70 -9.90 -3.43
C LEU A 3 1.55 -8.39 -3.22
N VAL A 4 1.54 -7.63 -4.30
CA VAL A 4 1.20 -6.21 -4.29
C VAL A 4 -0.21 -6.06 -4.84
N MET A 5 -1.09 -5.51 -4.05
CA MET A 5 -2.48 -5.24 -4.42
C MET A 5 -2.62 -3.77 -4.80
N GLY A 6 -2.97 -3.52 -6.06
CA GLY A 6 -2.92 -2.23 -6.73
C GLY A 6 -1.64 -2.04 -7.54
N PHE A 7 -1.78 -1.61 -8.80
CA PHE A 7 -0.66 -1.33 -9.72
C PHE A 7 -0.72 0.09 -10.29
N GLY A 8 -1.20 1.04 -9.47
CA GLY A 8 -1.00 2.47 -9.67
C GLY A 8 0.45 2.87 -9.35
N ASP A 9 0.74 4.16 -9.24
CA ASP A 9 2.12 4.65 -9.03
C ASP A 9 2.79 4.08 -7.78
N VAL A 10 2.06 3.99 -6.67
CA VAL A 10 2.56 3.43 -5.41
C VAL A 10 2.79 1.92 -5.54
N GLY A 11 1.84 1.20 -6.14
CA GLY A 11 1.95 -0.24 -6.34
C GLY A 11 3.09 -0.62 -7.27
N LYS A 12 3.28 0.12 -8.38
CA LYS A 12 4.42 -0.05 -9.31
C LYS A 12 5.76 0.09 -8.59
N GLY A 13 5.93 1.17 -7.83
CA GLY A 13 7.15 1.41 -7.05
C GLY A 13 7.40 0.33 -6.00
N SER A 14 6.36 -0.14 -5.31
CA SER A 14 6.44 -1.21 -4.33
C SER A 14 6.84 -2.54 -4.96
N ALA A 15 6.20 -2.90 -6.08
CA ALA A 15 6.50 -4.13 -6.82
C ALA A 15 7.93 -4.14 -7.36
N GLN A 16 8.40 -3.02 -7.92
CA GLN A 16 9.78 -2.86 -8.41
C GLN A 16 10.79 -2.97 -7.29
N SER A 17 10.53 -2.34 -6.14
CA SER A 17 11.42 -2.39 -4.98
C SER A 17 11.54 -3.81 -4.43
N LEU A 18 10.43 -4.52 -4.25
CA LEU A 18 10.43 -5.91 -3.79
C LEU A 18 11.17 -6.82 -4.77
N ARG A 19 10.93 -6.68 -6.08
CA ARG A 19 11.63 -7.45 -7.12
C ARG A 19 13.12 -7.12 -7.13
N GLY A 20 13.49 -5.86 -6.96
CA GLY A 20 14.89 -5.42 -6.87
C GLY A 20 15.64 -6.02 -5.68
N LEU A 21 14.93 -6.38 -4.61
CA LEU A 21 15.47 -7.10 -3.45
C LEU A 21 15.43 -8.63 -3.61
N GLY A 22 15.03 -9.14 -4.78
CA GLY A 22 15.02 -10.57 -5.09
C GLY A 22 13.74 -11.31 -4.75
N ALA A 23 12.66 -10.61 -4.39
CA ALA A 23 11.37 -11.25 -4.17
C ALA A 23 10.73 -11.69 -5.49
N ILE A 24 10.04 -12.84 -5.47
CA ILE A 24 9.09 -13.22 -6.51
C ILE A 24 7.81 -12.43 -6.23
N VAL A 25 7.48 -11.48 -7.12
CA VAL A 25 6.36 -10.57 -6.93
C VAL A 25 5.21 -10.95 -7.85
N LYS A 26 4.01 -11.06 -7.27
CA LYS A 26 2.72 -11.15 -7.97
C LYS A 26 1.96 -9.84 -7.77
N VAL A 27 1.03 -9.53 -8.67
CA VAL A 27 0.22 -8.31 -8.63
C VAL A 27 -1.25 -8.69 -8.67
N ALA A 28 -2.06 -8.10 -7.80
CA ALA A 28 -3.51 -8.14 -7.89
C ALA A 28 -4.02 -6.75 -8.29
N GLU A 29 -4.77 -6.66 -9.38
CA GLU A 29 -5.24 -5.39 -9.92
C GLU A 29 -6.61 -5.58 -10.60
N VAL A 30 -7.53 -4.65 -10.35
CA VAL A 30 -8.89 -4.68 -10.92
C VAL A 30 -9.01 -3.84 -12.18
N ASP A 31 -8.17 -2.80 -12.34
CA ASP A 31 -8.14 -2.01 -13.57
C ASP A 31 -7.42 -2.80 -14.67
N PRO A 32 -8.10 -3.08 -15.81
CA PRO A 32 -7.53 -3.93 -16.86
C PRO A 32 -6.31 -3.30 -17.53
N ILE A 33 -6.19 -1.97 -17.55
CA ILE A 33 -5.04 -1.28 -18.14
C ILE A 33 -3.82 -1.43 -17.22
N CYS A 34 -4.00 -1.19 -15.91
CA CYS A 34 -2.94 -1.37 -14.93
C CYS A 34 -2.53 -2.86 -14.83
N ALA A 35 -3.48 -3.78 -14.89
CA ALA A 35 -3.21 -5.22 -14.94
C ALA A 35 -2.39 -5.61 -16.16
N LEU A 36 -2.75 -5.08 -17.35
CA LEU A 36 -1.98 -5.29 -18.57
C LEU A 36 -0.56 -4.74 -18.46
N GLN A 37 -0.40 -3.55 -17.89
CA GLN A 37 0.92 -2.96 -17.64
C GLN A 37 1.77 -3.86 -16.73
N ALA A 38 1.19 -4.38 -15.64
CA ALA A 38 1.87 -5.32 -14.76
C ALA A 38 2.33 -6.58 -15.51
N ALA A 39 1.45 -7.16 -16.34
CA ALA A 39 1.79 -8.32 -17.16
C ALA A 39 2.91 -8.02 -18.17
N MET A 40 2.89 -6.85 -18.82
CA MET A 40 3.94 -6.41 -19.76
C MET A 40 5.29 -6.18 -19.07
N GLU A 41 5.28 -5.80 -17.79
CA GLU A 41 6.50 -5.68 -16.96
C GLU A 41 6.99 -7.03 -16.42
N GLY A 42 6.30 -8.13 -16.75
CA GLY A 42 6.69 -9.49 -16.38
C GLY A 42 6.22 -9.95 -15.00
N TYR A 43 5.24 -9.28 -14.40
CA TYR A 43 4.59 -9.76 -13.18
C TYR A 43 3.46 -10.74 -13.51
N SER A 44 3.29 -11.74 -12.65
CA SER A 44 2.08 -12.58 -12.69
C SER A 44 0.92 -11.79 -12.09
N VAL A 45 -0.11 -11.55 -12.89
CA VAL A 45 -1.37 -10.94 -12.42
C VAL A 45 -2.30 -12.05 -11.93
N VAL A 46 -2.77 -11.91 -10.70
CA VAL A 46 -3.54 -12.94 -9.99
C VAL A 46 -4.67 -12.31 -9.17
N THR A 47 -5.60 -13.13 -8.69
CA THR A 47 -6.52 -12.71 -7.63
C THR A 47 -5.94 -13.03 -6.26
N LEU A 48 -6.34 -12.30 -5.22
CA LEU A 48 -5.89 -12.57 -3.85
C LEU A 48 -6.28 -13.99 -3.42
N GLU A 49 -7.50 -14.40 -3.77
CA GLU A 49 -8.08 -15.70 -3.39
C GLU A 49 -7.28 -16.89 -3.91
N ASP A 50 -6.69 -16.75 -5.10
CA ASP A 50 -5.95 -17.85 -5.74
C ASP A 50 -4.57 -18.08 -5.11
N VAL A 51 -4.04 -17.10 -4.34
CA VAL A 51 -2.65 -17.14 -3.88
C VAL A 51 -2.47 -16.86 -2.39
N VAL A 52 -3.53 -16.57 -1.66
CA VAL A 52 -3.47 -16.12 -0.25
C VAL A 52 -2.71 -17.08 0.66
N GLU A 53 -2.75 -18.37 0.40
CA GLU A 53 -2.08 -19.40 1.20
C GLU A 53 -0.57 -19.53 0.89
N ASP A 54 -0.10 -18.95 -0.23
CA ASP A 54 1.28 -19.11 -0.71
C ASP A 54 2.17 -17.88 -0.44
N ILE A 55 1.58 -16.74 -0.14
CA ILE A 55 2.28 -15.45 -0.06
C ILE A 55 2.92 -15.24 1.31
N ASP A 56 4.16 -14.73 1.30
CA ASP A 56 4.89 -14.36 2.51
C ASP A 56 4.67 -12.89 2.90
N ILE A 57 4.49 -12.00 1.92
CA ILE A 57 4.39 -10.56 2.13
C ILE A 57 3.21 -10.02 1.34
N PHE A 58 2.26 -9.40 2.04
CA PHE A 58 1.09 -8.73 1.46
C PHE A 58 1.26 -7.24 1.59
N VAL A 59 1.15 -6.51 0.47
CA VAL A 59 1.23 -5.06 0.41
C VAL A 59 -0.02 -4.51 -0.26
N THR A 60 -0.83 -3.74 0.45
CA THR A 60 -1.97 -3.04 -0.13
C THR A 60 -1.59 -1.62 -0.56
N ALA A 61 -1.98 -1.22 -1.75
CA ALA A 61 -1.64 0.06 -2.37
C ALA A 61 -2.76 0.57 -3.30
N THR A 62 -4.03 0.33 -2.93
CA THR A 62 -5.19 0.56 -3.81
C THR A 62 -5.92 1.87 -3.52
N GLY A 63 -5.83 2.39 -2.30
CA GLY A 63 -6.69 3.47 -1.84
C GLY A 63 -8.17 3.07 -1.70
N ASN A 64 -8.48 1.77 -1.69
CA ASN A 64 -9.83 1.23 -1.61
C ASN A 64 -10.14 0.71 -0.19
N TYR A 65 -11.33 0.19 0.01
CA TYR A 65 -11.83 -0.30 1.29
C TYR A 65 -11.79 -1.83 1.34
N GLN A 66 -11.29 -2.40 2.46
CA GLN A 66 -11.27 -3.84 2.75
C GLN A 66 -10.77 -4.70 1.57
N VAL A 67 -9.61 -4.37 1.05
CA VAL A 67 -8.93 -5.13 0.00
C VAL A 67 -8.50 -6.50 0.54
N ILE A 68 -8.07 -6.54 1.81
CA ILE A 68 -7.86 -7.79 2.55
C ILE A 68 -8.96 -7.88 3.61
N THR A 69 -9.87 -8.82 3.40
CA THR A 69 -10.98 -9.10 4.32
C THR A 69 -10.57 -10.10 5.40
N HIS A 70 -11.39 -10.23 6.44
CA HIS A 70 -11.22 -11.27 7.45
C HIS A 70 -11.07 -12.67 6.85
N SER A 71 -11.89 -13.01 5.84
CA SER A 71 -11.84 -14.32 5.18
C SER A 71 -10.51 -14.60 4.45
N ASN A 72 -9.81 -13.55 4.03
CA ASN A 72 -8.45 -13.67 3.47
C ASN A 72 -7.42 -13.82 4.59
N LEU A 73 -7.51 -13.02 5.66
CA LEU A 73 -6.55 -13.02 6.77
C LEU A 73 -6.45 -14.41 7.43
N VAL A 74 -7.58 -15.08 7.68
CA VAL A 74 -7.60 -16.40 8.33
C VAL A 74 -7.02 -17.54 7.48
N LYS A 75 -6.85 -17.32 6.17
CA LYS A 75 -6.24 -18.28 5.23
C LYS A 75 -4.75 -18.08 5.03
N MET A 76 -4.20 -16.97 5.54
CA MET A 76 -2.78 -16.69 5.39
C MET A 76 -1.94 -17.75 6.09
N LYS A 77 -0.78 -18.03 5.52
CA LYS A 77 0.17 -18.94 6.12
C LYS A 77 0.80 -18.36 7.38
N ASP A 78 1.42 -19.22 8.15
CA ASP A 78 2.16 -18.83 9.34
C ASP A 78 3.28 -17.84 9.02
N GLU A 79 3.44 -16.84 9.87
CA GLU A 79 4.44 -15.73 9.75
C GLU A 79 4.26 -14.86 8.48
N ALA A 80 3.07 -14.85 7.86
CA ALA A 80 2.79 -13.94 6.75
C ALA A 80 2.83 -12.48 7.22
N ILE A 81 3.55 -11.64 6.49
CA ILE A 81 3.69 -10.21 6.77
C ILE A 81 2.60 -9.45 6.01
N VAL A 82 1.83 -8.63 6.71
CA VAL A 82 0.74 -7.84 6.14
C VAL A 82 1.00 -6.36 6.39
N CYS A 83 1.01 -5.56 5.34
CA CYS A 83 1.23 -4.13 5.44
C CYS A 83 0.44 -3.33 4.40
N ASN A 84 0.13 -2.10 4.77
CA ASN A 84 -0.57 -1.13 3.94
C ASN A 84 0.35 0.04 3.60
N ILE A 85 0.38 0.43 2.32
CA ILE A 85 1.03 1.65 1.86
C ILE A 85 0.05 2.56 1.10
N GLY A 86 -1.22 2.17 1.04
CA GLY A 86 -2.31 3.04 0.59
C GLY A 86 -2.60 4.14 1.61
N HIS A 87 -3.24 5.21 1.17
CA HIS A 87 -3.44 6.40 2.01
C HIS A 87 -4.30 6.15 3.24
N PHE A 88 -5.32 5.30 3.13
CA PHE A 88 -6.25 5.01 4.23
C PHE A 88 -5.86 3.71 4.96
N ASP A 89 -6.16 3.68 6.26
CA ASP A 89 -5.91 2.54 7.17
C ASP A 89 -7.02 1.47 7.12
N ASN A 90 -7.88 1.51 6.12
CA ASN A 90 -9.06 0.66 5.96
C ASN A 90 -8.95 -0.35 4.80
N GLU A 91 -7.78 -0.46 4.18
CA GLU A 91 -7.54 -1.45 3.13
C GLU A 91 -7.45 -2.88 3.70
N ILE A 92 -7.00 -3.01 4.95
CA ILE A 92 -6.94 -4.25 5.69
C ILE A 92 -8.04 -4.24 6.76
N ASP A 93 -8.83 -5.29 6.85
CA ASP A 93 -9.89 -5.43 7.87
C ASP A 93 -9.31 -5.74 9.25
N VAL A 94 -8.52 -4.81 9.79
CA VAL A 94 -7.92 -4.92 11.13
C VAL A 94 -8.99 -4.98 12.22
N ALA A 95 -10.14 -4.36 11.99
CA ALA A 95 -11.23 -4.35 12.97
C ALA A 95 -11.75 -5.76 13.31
N SER A 96 -11.70 -6.67 12.34
CA SER A 96 -12.12 -8.06 12.54
C SER A 96 -11.15 -8.89 13.39
N LEU A 97 -9.95 -8.38 13.64
CA LEU A 97 -8.91 -9.06 14.42
C LEU A 97 -8.88 -8.65 15.89
N LYS A 98 -9.77 -7.75 16.34
CA LYS A 98 -9.76 -7.18 17.70
C LYS A 98 -9.83 -8.21 18.83
N ASP A 99 -10.58 -9.29 18.59
CA ASP A 99 -10.81 -10.33 19.61
C ASP A 99 -9.74 -11.42 19.58
N TYR A 100 -8.77 -11.34 18.68
CA TYR A 100 -7.67 -12.28 18.57
C TYR A 100 -6.54 -11.91 19.52
N PRO A 101 -5.69 -12.88 19.93
CA PRO A 101 -4.52 -12.59 20.73
C PRO A 101 -3.49 -11.76 19.94
N TRP A 102 -3.17 -10.57 20.45
CA TRP A 102 -2.13 -9.69 19.93
C TRP A 102 -0.90 -9.75 20.82
N GLU A 103 0.27 -9.86 20.22
CA GLU A 103 1.56 -9.81 20.87
C GLU A 103 2.42 -8.74 20.19
N ASN A 104 2.69 -7.63 20.89
CA ASN A 104 3.57 -6.59 20.34
C ASN A 104 5.03 -7.05 20.43
N ILE A 105 5.67 -7.23 19.28
CA ILE A 105 7.06 -7.70 19.18
C ILE A 105 8.04 -6.55 19.32
N LYS A 106 7.72 -5.43 18.68
CA LYS A 106 8.42 -4.15 18.77
C LYS A 106 7.48 -3.03 18.30
N PRO A 107 7.82 -1.76 18.53
CA PRO A 107 6.98 -0.65 18.06
C PRO A 107 6.56 -0.83 16.60
N GLN A 108 5.26 -0.77 16.33
CA GLN A 108 4.61 -0.90 15.01
C GLN A 108 4.72 -2.30 14.37
N VAL A 109 5.02 -3.34 15.14
CA VAL A 109 5.07 -4.73 14.65
C VAL A 109 4.37 -5.64 15.65
N ASP A 110 3.26 -6.22 15.22
CA ASP A 110 2.41 -7.06 16.05
C ASP A 110 2.24 -8.44 15.44
N HIS A 111 2.37 -9.49 16.28
CA HIS A 111 1.90 -10.82 15.95
C HIS A 111 0.43 -10.94 16.33
N ILE A 112 -0.37 -11.49 15.45
CA ILE A 112 -1.78 -11.79 15.69
C ILE A 112 -1.99 -13.28 15.50
N THR A 113 -2.41 -13.98 16.54
CA THR A 113 -2.66 -15.42 16.49
C THR A 113 -4.06 -15.67 15.92
N LEU A 114 -4.12 -16.39 14.80
CA LEU A 114 -5.35 -16.75 14.12
C LEU A 114 -6.00 -18.02 14.75
N PRO A 115 -7.28 -18.27 14.49
CA PRO A 115 -7.96 -19.48 15.00
C PRO A 115 -7.33 -20.81 14.55
N SER A 116 -6.63 -20.80 13.42
CA SER A 116 -5.87 -21.97 12.92
C SER A 116 -4.65 -22.31 13.78
N GLY A 117 -4.20 -21.39 14.63
CA GLY A 117 -2.93 -21.45 15.34
C GLY A 117 -1.77 -20.74 14.60
N ASN A 118 -1.94 -20.41 13.32
CA ASN A 118 -0.98 -19.59 12.58
C ASN A 118 -0.92 -18.18 13.16
N LYS A 119 0.21 -17.54 13.00
CA LYS A 119 0.39 -16.11 13.35
C LYS A 119 0.62 -15.32 12.08
N ILE A 120 0.05 -14.13 12.02
CA ILE A 120 0.41 -13.12 11.01
C ILE A 120 1.16 -11.97 11.66
N ILE A 121 2.04 -11.34 10.89
CA ILE A 121 2.80 -10.16 11.32
C ILE A 121 2.15 -8.94 10.69
N LEU A 122 1.42 -8.15 11.49
CA LEU A 122 0.81 -6.91 11.03
C LEU A 122 1.74 -5.74 11.29
N LEU A 123 2.05 -4.97 10.25
CA LEU A 123 2.89 -3.79 10.35
C LEU A 123 2.05 -2.52 10.49
N ALA A 124 2.50 -1.62 11.37
CA ALA A 124 1.91 -0.31 11.64
C ALA A 124 0.40 -0.36 11.95
N GLU A 125 -0.10 -1.49 12.49
CA GLU A 125 -1.53 -1.70 12.78
C GLU A 125 -2.44 -1.47 11.55
N GLY A 126 -1.95 -1.74 10.34
CA GLY A 126 -2.66 -1.51 9.07
C GLY A 126 -2.59 -0.06 8.55
N ARG A 127 -1.93 0.84 9.28
CA ARG A 127 -1.68 2.22 8.83
C ARG A 127 -0.53 2.26 7.82
N LEU A 128 -0.23 3.45 7.28
CA LEU A 128 0.87 3.67 6.34
C LEU A 128 2.22 3.13 6.85
N VAL A 129 2.67 2.02 6.29
CA VAL A 129 3.88 1.30 6.73
C VAL A 129 5.16 2.12 6.56
N ASN A 130 5.24 2.95 5.52
CA ASN A 130 6.39 3.82 5.25
C ASN A 130 6.57 4.92 6.32
N LEU A 131 5.52 5.29 7.02
CA LEU A 131 5.57 6.24 8.13
C LEU A 131 5.70 5.54 9.48
N GLY A 132 5.03 4.40 9.67
CA GLY A 132 5.04 3.65 10.93
C GLY A 132 6.34 2.84 11.12
N CYS A 133 6.81 2.15 10.09
CA CYS A 133 7.93 1.22 10.18
C CYS A 133 9.21 1.70 9.46
N ALA A 134 9.15 2.84 8.76
CA ALA A 134 10.29 3.43 8.05
C ALA A 134 10.37 4.94 8.32
N THR A 135 11.21 5.64 7.58
CA THR A 135 11.50 7.08 7.78
C THR A 135 10.71 7.99 6.84
N GLY A 136 9.83 7.43 5.98
CA GLY A 136 9.17 8.18 4.92
C GLY A 136 10.16 8.66 3.84
N HIS A 137 9.76 9.67 3.06
CA HIS A 137 10.62 10.25 2.05
C HIS A 137 11.70 11.16 2.67
N PRO A 138 12.93 11.18 2.11
CA PRO A 138 13.96 12.12 2.54
C PRO A 138 13.51 13.58 2.39
N SER A 139 13.95 14.44 3.30
CA SER A 139 13.61 15.88 3.30
C SER A 139 13.94 16.56 1.98
N PHE A 140 15.01 16.13 1.31
CA PHE A 140 15.40 16.64 -0.01
C PHE A 140 14.29 16.40 -1.06
N VAL A 141 13.70 15.21 -1.10
CA VAL A 141 12.59 14.89 -2.02
C VAL A 141 11.36 15.73 -1.67
N MET A 142 11.02 15.77 -0.37
CA MET A 142 9.85 16.53 0.10
C MET A 142 9.97 18.03 -0.07
N SER A 143 11.19 18.59 -0.07
CA SER A 143 11.38 20.03 -0.32
C SER A 143 10.87 20.45 -1.70
N ASN A 144 11.02 19.60 -2.72
CA ASN A 144 10.46 19.87 -4.05
C ASN A 144 8.92 19.89 -4.02
N SER A 145 8.30 18.95 -3.33
CA SER A 145 6.85 18.90 -3.18
C SER A 145 6.32 20.15 -2.45
N PHE A 146 6.94 20.51 -1.33
CA PHE A 146 6.55 21.69 -0.56
C PHE A 146 6.75 22.99 -1.33
N THR A 147 7.83 23.11 -2.09
CA THR A 147 8.08 24.28 -2.96
C THR A 147 6.96 24.41 -3.98
N ASN A 148 6.56 23.33 -4.66
CA ASN A 148 5.46 23.35 -5.61
C ASN A 148 4.13 23.75 -4.95
N GLN A 149 3.85 23.26 -3.74
CA GLN A 149 2.65 23.64 -2.99
C GLN A 149 2.64 25.14 -2.67
N VAL A 150 3.75 25.67 -2.21
CA VAL A 150 3.87 27.11 -1.88
C VAL A 150 3.73 27.96 -3.13
N LEU A 151 4.40 27.62 -4.23
CA LEU A 151 4.30 28.35 -5.49
C LEU A 151 2.88 28.34 -6.05
N ALA A 152 2.20 27.20 -5.98
CA ALA A 152 0.79 27.11 -6.40
C ALA A 152 -0.12 28.03 -5.58
N GLN A 153 0.07 28.07 -4.25
CA GLN A 153 -0.69 28.95 -3.37
C GLN A 153 -0.44 30.43 -3.69
N ILE A 154 0.82 30.83 -3.90
CA ILE A 154 1.20 32.20 -4.27
C ILE A 154 0.58 32.58 -5.61
N GLU A 155 0.66 31.71 -6.61
CA GLU A 155 0.09 31.96 -7.94
C GLU A 155 -1.43 32.14 -7.88
N LEU A 156 -2.14 31.21 -7.22
CA LEU A 156 -3.59 31.29 -7.07
C LEU A 156 -4.06 32.50 -6.26
N PHE A 157 -3.31 32.90 -5.23
CA PHE A 157 -3.65 34.06 -4.42
C PHE A 157 -3.45 35.39 -5.22
N ASN A 158 -2.35 35.49 -5.93
CA ASN A 158 -2.00 36.74 -6.63
C ASN A 158 -2.72 36.90 -7.98
N LYS A 159 -3.17 35.82 -8.59
CA LYS A 159 -3.71 35.79 -9.96
C LYS A 159 -4.99 34.96 -10.07
N SER A 160 -5.82 34.97 -9.03
CA SER A 160 -7.05 34.16 -8.96
C SER A 160 -8.02 34.40 -10.13
N GLU A 161 -8.03 35.60 -10.68
CA GLU A 161 -8.87 36.00 -11.83
C GLU A 161 -8.45 35.33 -13.15
N LYS A 162 -7.25 34.76 -13.22
CA LYS A 162 -6.76 34.06 -14.42
C LYS A 162 -7.25 32.61 -14.52
N TYR A 163 -7.73 32.08 -13.42
CA TYR A 163 -8.04 30.67 -13.31
C TYR A 163 -9.53 30.44 -13.10
N ALA A 164 -10.09 29.49 -13.84
CA ALA A 164 -11.44 29.00 -13.58
C ALA A 164 -11.49 28.16 -12.29
N LYS A 165 -12.72 27.92 -11.78
CA LYS A 165 -12.92 27.05 -10.62
C LYS A 165 -12.87 25.59 -11.08
N GLU A 166 -11.66 25.09 -11.29
CA GLU A 166 -11.36 23.73 -11.79
C GLU A 166 -10.07 23.18 -11.18
N VAL A 167 -9.79 21.92 -11.45
CA VAL A 167 -8.51 21.29 -11.10
C VAL A 167 -7.44 21.74 -12.10
N LEU A 168 -6.39 22.40 -11.61
CA LEU A 168 -5.30 22.92 -12.41
C LEU A 168 -4.08 22.00 -12.35
N SER A 169 -3.42 21.83 -13.49
CA SER A 169 -2.15 21.10 -13.58
C SER A 169 -0.98 22.06 -13.37
N LEU A 170 -0.07 21.74 -12.45
CA LEU A 170 1.16 22.52 -12.21
C LEU A 170 2.15 22.44 -13.39
N ILE A 171 1.95 21.54 -14.35
CA ILE A 171 2.83 21.42 -15.52
C ILE A 171 2.70 22.64 -16.45
N HIS A 172 1.59 23.36 -16.37
CA HIS A 172 1.25 24.47 -17.26
C HIS A 172 1.19 25.83 -16.57
N ILE A 173 1.67 25.91 -15.34
CA ILE A 173 1.77 27.18 -14.57
C ILE A 173 3.16 27.77 -14.71
#